data_f66f79cd91682d85080a04227b2f5783
#
_entry.id   f66f79cd91682d85080a04227b2f5783
#
_cell.length_a   1.000
_cell.length_b   1.000
_cell.length_c   1.000
_cell.angle_alpha   90.00
_cell.angle_beta   90.00
_cell.angle_gamma   90.00
#
_symmetry.space_group_name_H-M   'P 1'
#
loop_
_entity.id
_entity.type
_entity.pdbx_description
1 polymer ?
#
loop_
_entity_poly.entity_id
_entity_poly.type
_entity_poly.pdbx_seq_one_letter_code
_entity_poly.pdbx_strand_id
1 'polypeptide(L)'
;MIHSFLMVGQSNMAGRGFLRDVPAICNERIKMLRNGRWQIMTEPINYDRPSSGVGLAASFAASWCKKNKNDEIGLIPCADGGTSLDDWAVGGILFEHAVFQAKIAKRTSILDGILWHQGENECYSERSSLYCEKFLLIVEAFRRELCEPDIPFIIGGLGDYLGSGRLRECFPEYLLVNKELKKFSNTQKNCYFVTALGLQANADGVHMNAVSQRIFGLRYFEAFDKFQNILEPIEGENSAVNIDSERPLSKVEKITQLGNKFIKGDLSLEDYEEQLAMINSQM
;
A
#
# COMPACT_ATOMS: atom_id res chain seq x y z
N MET A 1 14.37 -14.95 4.62
CA MET A 1 14.88 -13.74 3.94
C MET A 1 13.78 -12.69 3.93
N ILE A 2 14.08 -11.39 4.02
CA ILE A 2 13.05 -10.33 3.86
C ILE A 2 13.03 -9.89 2.40
N HIS A 3 11.86 -9.95 1.76
CA HIS A 3 11.56 -9.40 0.45
C HIS A 3 10.80 -8.10 0.62
N SER A 4 11.32 -6.99 0.11
CA SER A 4 10.78 -5.68 0.45
C SER A 4 10.12 -4.97 -0.73
N PHE A 5 9.12 -4.13 -0.41
CA PHE A 5 8.35 -3.36 -1.38
C PHE A 5 8.29 -1.91 -0.95
N LEU A 6 8.66 -1.00 -1.84
CA LEU A 6 8.58 0.44 -1.63
C LEU A 6 7.17 0.93 -1.93
N MET A 7 6.54 1.62 -0.99
CA MET A 7 5.20 2.19 -1.11
C MET A 7 5.30 3.69 -1.37
N VAL A 8 4.96 4.13 -2.58
CA VAL A 8 5.08 5.53 -3.01
C VAL A 8 3.81 6.01 -3.74
N GLY A 9 3.54 7.29 -3.67
CA GLY A 9 2.35 7.91 -4.22
C GLY A 9 1.64 8.78 -3.20
N GLN A 10 0.31 8.86 -3.26
CA GLN A 10 -0.46 9.76 -2.42
C GLN A 10 -1.40 9.04 -1.43
N SER A 11 -2.46 9.71 -0.99
CA SER A 11 -3.29 9.29 0.15
C SER A 11 -3.90 7.88 0.03
N ASN A 12 -4.28 7.42 -1.17
CA ASN A 12 -4.82 6.07 -1.35
C ASN A 12 -3.73 4.98 -1.30
N MET A 13 -2.44 5.32 -1.51
CA MET A 13 -1.31 4.43 -1.17
C MET A 13 -1.02 4.47 0.32
N ALA A 14 -1.02 5.66 0.93
CA ALA A 14 -0.80 5.80 2.37
C ALA A 14 -1.86 5.08 3.20
N GLY A 15 -3.10 5.05 2.70
CA GLY A 15 -4.26 4.42 3.35
C GLY A 15 -5.11 5.42 4.14
N ARG A 16 -6.42 5.39 3.86
CA ARG A 16 -7.45 6.23 4.52
C ARG A 16 -8.69 5.43 4.91
N GLY A 17 -8.67 4.11 4.75
CA GLY A 17 -9.75 3.25 5.23
C GLY A 17 -9.84 3.28 6.77
N PHE A 18 -11.06 3.25 7.33
CA PHE A 18 -11.21 3.24 8.78
C PHE A 18 -10.77 1.89 9.38
N LEU A 19 -9.91 1.94 10.39
CA LEU A 19 -9.35 0.74 11.04
C LEU A 19 -10.42 -0.19 11.65
N ARG A 20 -11.58 0.34 12.03
CA ARG A 20 -12.69 -0.40 12.62
C ARG A 20 -13.54 -1.19 11.61
N ASP A 21 -13.44 -0.84 10.32
CA ASP A 21 -14.35 -1.37 9.29
C ASP A 21 -13.89 -2.72 8.71
N VAL A 22 -12.67 -3.13 9.03
CA VAL A 22 -12.11 -4.42 8.61
C VAL A 22 -11.28 -5.04 9.74
N PRO A 23 -11.15 -6.38 9.80
CA PRO A 23 -10.23 -7.04 10.71
C PRO A 23 -8.79 -6.59 10.48
N ALA A 24 -8.04 -6.40 11.57
CA ALA A 24 -6.61 -6.13 11.48
C ALA A 24 -5.88 -7.34 10.91
N ILE A 25 -5.01 -7.12 9.94
CA ILE A 25 -4.08 -8.14 9.46
C ILE A 25 -2.91 -8.21 10.44
N CYS A 26 -2.74 -9.36 11.08
CA CYS A 26 -1.65 -9.60 12.03
C CYS A 26 -0.88 -10.84 11.60
N ASN A 27 0.34 -10.64 11.13
CA ASN A 27 1.22 -11.72 10.67
C ASN A 27 2.66 -11.33 10.96
N GLU A 28 3.35 -12.10 11.83
CA GLU A 28 4.72 -11.79 12.24
C GLU A 28 5.74 -11.82 11.09
N ARG A 29 5.40 -12.46 9.97
CA ARG A 29 6.22 -12.44 8.76
C ARG A 29 6.05 -11.18 7.91
N ILE A 30 5.06 -10.34 8.23
CA ILE A 30 4.88 -9.03 7.58
C ILE A 30 5.60 -7.99 8.43
N LYS A 31 6.61 -7.38 7.86
CA LYS A 31 7.41 -6.33 8.49
C LYS A 31 7.08 -4.97 7.86
N MET A 32 7.31 -3.91 8.60
CA MET A 32 7.35 -2.54 8.08
C MET A 32 8.63 -1.86 8.52
N LEU A 33 9.18 -1.03 7.64
CA LEU A 33 10.36 -0.23 7.97
C LEU A 33 9.92 0.99 8.78
N ARG A 34 10.44 1.11 9.99
CA ARG A 34 10.18 2.26 10.86
C ARG A 34 11.46 2.63 11.60
N ASN A 35 11.87 3.88 11.51
CA ASN A 35 13.14 4.37 12.09
C ASN A 35 14.37 3.54 11.65
N GLY A 36 14.40 3.13 10.38
CA GLY A 36 15.49 2.33 9.81
C GLY A 36 15.56 0.87 10.28
N ARG A 37 14.51 0.36 10.93
CA ARG A 37 14.45 -1.03 11.43
C ARG A 37 13.18 -1.73 10.96
N TRP A 38 13.28 -3.02 10.71
CA TRP A 38 12.13 -3.88 10.47
C TRP A 38 11.41 -4.18 11.78
N GLN A 39 10.12 -3.87 11.81
CA GLN A 39 9.22 -4.15 12.92
C GLN A 39 8.03 -4.96 12.40
N ILE A 40 7.36 -5.72 13.28
CA ILE A 40 6.11 -6.38 12.89
C ILE A 40 5.13 -5.31 12.41
N MET A 41 4.51 -5.57 11.27
CA MET A 41 3.55 -4.65 10.67
C MET A 41 2.32 -4.45 11.57
N THR A 42 1.97 -3.21 11.75
CA THR A 42 0.70 -2.77 12.37
C THR A 42 0.10 -1.66 11.53
N GLU A 43 -1.22 -1.61 11.42
CA GLU A 43 -1.91 -0.53 10.74
C GLU A 43 -2.21 0.64 11.70
N PRO A 44 -2.08 1.89 11.24
CA PRO A 44 -1.69 2.29 9.87
C PRO A 44 -0.21 2.03 9.59
N ILE A 45 0.10 1.54 8.38
CA ILE A 45 1.49 1.24 7.96
C ILE A 45 2.22 2.55 7.64
N ASN A 46 1.60 3.39 6.82
CA ASN A 46 2.10 4.71 6.47
C ASN A 46 1.58 5.73 7.49
N TYR A 47 2.39 6.72 7.82
CA TYR A 47 2.06 7.71 8.86
C TYR A 47 2.33 9.14 8.37
N ASP A 48 1.77 9.47 7.20
CA ASP A 48 1.91 10.79 6.58
C ASP A 48 0.99 11.85 7.21
N ARG A 49 -0.17 11.42 7.73
CA ARG A 49 -1.19 12.29 8.33
C ARG A 49 -1.81 11.62 9.57
N PRO A 50 -2.38 12.39 10.51
CA PRO A 50 -3.13 11.83 11.65
C PRO A 50 -4.35 10.98 11.21
N SER A 51 -4.84 11.19 10.00
CA SER A 51 -5.94 10.44 9.38
C SER A 51 -5.48 9.19 8.61
N SER A 52 -4.25 8.77 8.76
CA SER A 52 -3.75 7.51 8.17
C SER A 52 -4.51 6.31 8.74
N GLY A 53 -4.85 5.37 7.89
CA GLY A 53 -5.68 4.22 8.24
C GLY A 53 -5.32 2.97 7.44
N VAL A 54 -6.33 2.16 7.13
CA VAL A 54 -6.17 0.97 6.29
C VAL A 54 -5.71 1.36 4.90
N GLY A 55 -4.65 0.71 4.43
CA GLY A 55 -4.11 0.83 3.08
C GLY A 55 -4.05 -0.53 2.37
N LEU A 56 -3.76 -0.50 1.07
CA LEU A 56 -3.70 -1.69 0.22
C LEU A 56 -2.54 -2.64 0.58
N ALA A 57 -1.45 -2.11 1.15
CA ALA A 57 -0.23 -2.88 1.32
C ALA A 57 -0.34 -4.03 2.33
N ALA A 58 -1.23 -3.94 3.32
CA ALA A 58 -1.41 -5.02 4.29
C ALA A 58 -1.97 -6.31 3.64
N SER A 59 -3.00 -6.20 2.80
CA SER A 59 -3.58 -7.34 2.09
C SER A 59 -2.70 -7.83 0.94
N PHE A 60 -1.96 -6.94 0.28
CA PHE A 60 -0.87 -7.31 -0.63
C PHE A 60 0.13 -8.22 0.06
N ALA A 61 0.63 -7.81 1.23
CA ALA A 61 1.62 -8.55 2.00
C ALA A 61 1.07 -9.87 2.55
N ALA A 62 -0.19 -9.90 2.98
CA ALA A 62 -0.84 -11.14 3.44
C ALA A 62 -0.95 -12.17 2.31
N SER A 63 -1.32 -11.73 1.09
CA SER A 63 -1.37 -12.59 -0.10
C SER A 63 0.01 -13.10 -0.48
N TRP A 64 1.02 -12.23 -0.42
CA TRP A 64 2.42 -12.61 -0.65
C TRP A 64 2.87 -13.70 0.34
N CYS A 65 2.60 -13.54 1.64
CA CYS A 65 2.92 -14.50 2.68
C CYS A 65 2.23 -15.87 2.50
N LYS A 66 1.02 -15.90 1.93
CA LYS A 66 0.33 -17.16 1.61
C LYS A 66 1.09 -17.98 0.60
N LYS A 67 1.63 -17.33 -0.42
CA LYS A 67 2.40 -17.98 -1.47
C LYS A 67 3.82 -18.33 -1.01
N ASN A 68 4.47 -17.43 -0.29
CA ASN A 68 5.88 -17.53 0.14
C ASN A 68 5.96 -17.92 1.61
N LYS A 69 5.83 -19.21 1.92
CA LYS A 69 5.64 -19.71 3.31
C LYS A 69 6.90 -19.59 4.19
N ASN A 70 8.08 -19.54 3.62
CA ASN A 70 9.35 -19.61 4.33
C ASN A 70 10.07 -18.27 4.47
N ASP A 71 9.58 -17.21 3.81
CA ASP A 71 10.18 -15.90 3.78
C ASP A 71 9.33 -14.84 4.45
N GLU A 72 9.90 -13.68 4.70
CA GLU A 72 9.25 -12.52 5.27
C GLU A 72 9.07 -11.45 4.21
N ILE A 73 8.01 -10.66 4.32
CA ILE A 73 7.80 -9.48 3.49
C ILE A 73 8.02 -8.20 4.29
N GLY A 74 8.71 -7.22 3.69
CA GLY A 74 8.97 -5.92 4.27
C GLY A 74 8.30 -4.79 3.49
N LEU A 75 7.53 -3.95 4.15
CA LEU A 75 6.87 -2.79 3.57
C LEU A 75 7.66 -1.52 3.92
N ILE A 76 7.96 -0.70 2.92
CA ILE A 76 8.74 0.55 3.08
C ILE A 76 7.77 1.72 2.83
N PRO A 77 7.12 2.27 3.87
CA PRO A 77 6.10 3.31 3.71
C PRO A 77 6.74 4.69 3.44
N CYS A 78 6.48 5.24 2.27
CA CYS A 78 6.96 6.56 1.83
C CYS A 78 5.89 7.40 1.13
N ALA A 79 4.64 6.94 1.04
CA ALA A 79 3.57 7.70 0.42
C ALA A 79 3.21 8.95 1.23
N ASP A 80 2.85 10.04 0.56
CA ASP A 80 2.42 11.30 1.20
C ASP A 80 1.11 11.82 0.57
N GLY A 81 0.10 12.03 1.40
CA GLY A 81 -1.25 12.40 0.96
C GLY A 81 -1.32 13.79 0.34
N GLY A 82 -2.11 13.93 -0.74
CA GLY A 82 -2.34 15.20 -1.43
C GLY A 82 -1.22 15.63 -2.36
N THR A 83 -0.28 14.74 -2.72
CA THR A 83 0.87 15.06 -3.54
C THR A 83 0.62 14.84 -5.03
N SER A 84 1.25 15.69 -5.85
CA SER A 84 1.25 15.65 -7.32
C SER A 84 2.51 14.95 -7.85
N LEU A 85 2.57 14.71 -9.18
CA LEU A 85 3.82 14.25 -9.81
C LEU A 85 4.95 15.28 -9.69
N ASP A 86 4.64 16.57 -9.57
CA ASP A 86 5.66 17.60 -9.36
C ASP A 86 6.28 17.53 -7.96
N ASP A 87 5.50 17.14 -6.95
CA ASP A 87 6.01 16.86 -5.60
C ASP A 87 6.91 15.61 -5.57
N TRP A 88 6.67 14.66 -6.48
CA TRP A 88 7.48 13.46 -6.68
C TRP A 88 8.61 13.63 -7.70
N ALA A 89 8.82 14.85 -8.20
CA ALA A 89 9.88 15.11 -9.18
C ALA A 89 11.25 14.65 -8.69
N VAL A 90 12.07 14.20 -9.62
CA VAL A 90 13.44 13.72 -9.36
C VAL A 90 14.26 14.82 -8.66
N GLY A 91 14.91 14.47 -7.56
CA GLY A 91 15.64 15.42 -6.70
C GLY A 91 14.74 16.20 -5.74
N GLY A 92 13.42 16.00 -5.78
CA GLY A 92 12.49 16.53 -4.80
C GLY A 92 12.52 15.75 -3.48
N ILE A 93 12.03 16.37 -2.41
CA ILE A 93 12.14 15.82 -1.04
C ILE A 93 11.48 14.44 -0.88
N LEU A 94 10.32 14.20 -1.52
CA LEU A 94 9.62 12.91 -1.42
C LEU A 94 10.37 11.81 -2.18
N PHE A 95 10.87 12.12 -3.37
CA PHE A 95 11.69 11.19 -4.15
C PHE A 95 12.97 10.80 -3.40
N GLU A 96 13.73 11.79 -2.92
CA GLU A 96 14.98 11.57 -2.17
C GLU A 96 14.73 10.78 -0.87
N HIS A 97 13.64 11.10 -0.16
CA HIS A 97 13.23 10.36 1.03
C HIS A 97 12.96 8.89 0.71
N ALA A 98 12.18 8.61 -0.34
CA ALA A 98 11.84 7.25 -0.74
C ALA A 98 13.07 6.44 -1.18
N VAL A 99 13.97 7.06 -1.96
CA VAL A 99 15.26 6.47 -2.34
C VAL A 99 16.12 6.15 -1.12
N PHE A 100 16.20 7.07 -0.16
CA PHE A 100 16.96 6.87 1.08
C PHE A 100 16.40 5.70 1.91
N GLN A 101 15.08 5.63 2.10
CA GLN A 101 14.43 4.54 2.85
C GLN A 101 14.64 3.19 2.17
N ALA A 102 14.51 3.13 0.84
CA ALA A 102 14.75 1.92 0.08
C ALA A 102 16.23 1.47 0.18
N LYS A 103 17.19 2.40 0.10
CA LYS A 103 18.63 2.10 0.28
C LYS A 103 18.95 1.58 1.69
N ILE A 104 18.28 2.10 2.72
CA ILE A 104 18.40 1.55 4.10
C ILE A 104 17.84 0.13 4.15
N ALA A 105 16.63 -0.10 3.63
CA ALA A 105 15.98 -1.39 3.61
C ALA A 105 16.82 -2.46 2.90
N LYS A 106 17.42 -2.12 1.76
CA LYS A 106 18.29 -3.02 0.96
C LYS A 106 19.52 -3.54 1.69
N ARG A 107 19.89 -2.96 2.84
CA ARG A 107 21.00 -3.49 3.66
C ARG A 107 20.66 -4.84 4.30
N THR A 108 19.37 -5.13 4.47
CA THR A 108 18.88 -6.33 5.19
C THR A 108 17.70 -7.00 4.50
N SER A 109 17.37 -6.60 3.28
CA SER A 109 16.31 -7.17 2.46
C SER A 109 16.64 -7.12 0.97
N ILE A 110 15.91 -7.91 0.18
CA ILE A 110 15.90 -7.82 -1.28
C ILE A 110 14.72 -6.91 -1.66
N LEU A 111 14.98 -5.89 -2.46
CA LEU A 111 13.91 -5.01 -2.96
C LEU A 111 13.30 -5.64 -4.21
N ASP A 112 12.05 -6.14 -4.11
CA ASP A 112 11.39 -6.91 -5.18
C ASP A 112 10.43 -6.07 -6.02
N GLY A 113 10.00 -4.90 -5.54
CA GLY A 113 9.04 -4.09 -6.29
C GLY A 113 8.75 -2.73 -5.68
N ILE A 114 8.08 -1.91 -6.49
CA ILE A 114 7.59 -0.60 -6.10
C ILE A 114 6.07 -0.58 -6.31
N LEU A 115 5.33 -0.28 -5.25
CA LEU A 115 3.89 -0.10 -5.27
C LEU A 115 3.61 1.40 -5.43
N TRP A 116 2.99 1.78 -6.54
CA TRP A 116 2.68 3.17 -6.89
C TRP A 116 1.17 3.39 -6.95
N HIS A 117 0.68 4.39 -6.23
CA HIS A 117 -0.68 4.89 -6.40
C HIS A 117 -0.74 6.39 -6.23
N GLN A 118 -0.90 7.09 -7.34
CA GLN A 118 -1.00 8.54 -7.43
C GLN A 118 -1.76 8.91 -8.70
N GLY A 119 -2.47 10.01 -8.71
CA GLY A 119 -3.13 10.50 -9.91
C GLY A 119 -4.31 11.42 -9.63
N GLU A 120 -4.89 11.41 -8.42
CA GLU A 120 -6.02 12.28 -8.09
C GLU A 120 -5.64 13.76 -8.25
N ASN A 121 -4.42 14.15 -7.90
CA ASN A 121 -3.91 15.52 -8.10
C ASN A 121 -3.52 15.84 -9.55
N GLU A 122 -3.65 14.89 -10.46
CA GLU A 122 -3.41 15.10 -11.90
C GLU A 122 -4.71 15.14 -12.72
N CYS A 123 -5.88 15.08 -12.04
CA CYS A 123 -7.18 14.97 -12.71
C CYS A 123 -7.74 16.27 -13.29
N TYR A 124 -6.91 17.25 -13.63
CA TYR A 124 -7.34 18.49 -14.29
C TYR A 124 -6.43 18.84 -15.46
N SER A 125 -6.96 19.73 -16.32
CA SER A 125 -6.42 20.15 -17.58
C SER A 125 -4.89 20.36 -17.58
N GLU A 126 -4.23 19.91 -18.64
CA GLU A 126 -2.79 19.91 -18.88
C GLU A 126 -1.99 18.91 -18.05
N ARG A 127 -2.34 18.66 -16.77
CA ARG A 127 -1.61 17.71 -15.93
C ARG A 127 -1.86 16.26 -16.34
N SER A 128 -3.11 15.90 -16.58
CA SER A 128 -3.49 14.54 -16.98
C SER A 128 -2.81 14.08 -18.27
N SER A 129 -2.68 14.97 -19.25
CA SER A 129 -2.03 14.67 -20.52
C SER A 129 -0.51 14.52 -20.42
N LEU A 130 0.12 15.13 -19.42
CA LEU A 130 1.56 15.06 -19.14
C LEU A 130 1.93 13.89 -18.19
N TYR A 131 0.94 13.11 -17.75
CA TYR A 131 1.17 12.07 -16.75
C TYR A 131 2.26 11.08 -17.15
N CYS A 132 2.15 10.50 -18.35
CA CYS A 132 3.13 9.51 -18.83
C CYS A 132 4.55 10.08 -18.91
N GLU A 133 4.70 11.32 -19.40
CA GLU A 133 6.01 11.96 -19.53
C GLU A 133 6.69 12.17 -18.18
N LYS A 134 5.97 12.79 -17.23
CA LYS A 134 6.49 13.04 -15.89
C LYS A 134 6.76 11.75 -15.12
N PHE A 135 5.84 10.79 -15.21
CA PHE A 135 5.97 9.51 -14.51
C PHE A 135 7.13 8.67 -15.04
N LEU A 136 7.42 8.73 -16.34
CA LEU A 136 8.59 8.05 -16.93
C LEU A 136 9.89 8.51 -16.27
N LEU A 137 10.06 9.82 -16.09
CA LEU A 137 11.25 10.37 -15.45
C LEU A 137 11.42 9.85 -14.01
N ILE A 138 10.31 9.73 -13.27
CA ILE A 138 10.30 9.22 -11.90
C ILE A 138 10.69 7.72 -11.87
N VAL A 139 10.09 6.91 -12.74
CA VAL A 139 10.35 5.47 -12.82
C VAL A 139 11.81 5.19 -13.19
N GLU A 140 12.33 5.87 -14.22
CA GLU A 140 13.73 5.73 -14.64
C GLU A 140 14.70 6.17 -13.54
N ALA A 141 14.37 7.25 -12.83
CA ALA A 141 15.19 7.73 -11.73
C ALA A 141 15.20 6.75 -10.54
N PHE A 142 14.06 6.17 -10.14
CA PHE A 142 14.05 5.13 -9.10
C PHE A 142 14.90 3.93 -9.50
N ARG A 143 14.77 3.44 -10.74
CA ARG A 143 15.57 2.32 -11.25
C ARG A 143 17.07 2.62 -11.21
N ARG A 144 17.46 3.81 -11.61
CA ARG A 144 18.87 4.27 -11.60
C ARG A 144 19.40 4.42 -10.16
N GLU A 145 18.67 5.18 -9.32
CA GLU A 145 19.12 5.50 -7.96
C GLU A 145 19.17 4.29 -7.04
N LEU A 146 18.29 3.31 -7.25
CA LEU A 146 18.27 2.07 -6.49
C LEU A 146 19.18 0.98 -7.07
N CYS A 147 19.78 1.22 -8.25
CA CYS A 147 20.58 0.23 -9.00
C CYS A 147 19.76 -1.05 -9.30
N GLU A 148 18.48 -0.90 -9.62
CA GLU A 148 17.54 -1.97 -9.93
C GLU A 148 16.85 -1.69 -11.28
N PRO A 149 17.54 -1.88 -12.41
CA PRO A 149 17.05 -1.45 -13.74
C PRO A 149 15.76 -2.14 -14.17
N ASP A 150 15.52 -3.33 -13.64
CA ASP A 150 14.36 -4.15 -14.00
C ASP A 150 13.29 -4.23 -12.91
N ILE A 151 13.41 -3.44 -11.82
CA ILE A 151 12.44 -3.50 -10.72
C ILE A 151 11.02 -3.26 -11.22
N PRO A 152 10.05 -4.13 -10.85
CA PRO A 152 8.68 -3.95 -11.26
C PRO A 152 8.01 -2.80 -10.51
N PHE A 153 7.21 -2.02 -11.27
CA PHE A 153 6.25 -1.06 -10.75
C PHE A 153 4.83 -1.62 -10.87
N ILE A 154 4.14 -1.71 -9.74
CA ILE A 154 2.73 -2.07 -9.70
C ILE A 154 1.95 -0.79 -9.51
N ILE A 155 1.13 -0.43 -10.51
CA ILE A 155 0.59 0.92 -10.70
C ILE A 155 -0.93 0.87 -10.57
N GLY A 156 -1.48 1.46 -9.52
CA GLY A 156 -2.92 1.50 -9.28
C GLY A 156 -3.64 2.57 -10.10
N GLY A 157 -4.72 2.17 -10.73
CA GLY A 157 -5.67 3.09 -11.34
C GLY A 157 -6.55 3.80 -10.32
N LEU A 158 -7.17 4.89 -10.73
CA LEU A 158 -8.11 5.68 -9.95
C LEU A 158 -9.51 5.07 -9.99
N GLY A 159 -10.25 5.14 -8.88
CA GLY A 159 -11.58 4.56 -8.78
C GLY A 159 -12.68 5.42 -9.41
N ASP A 160 -13.72 4.75 -9.92
CA ASP A 160 -14.86 5.39 -10.61
C ASP A 160 -15.71 6.28 -9.68
N TYR A 161 -15.58 6.10 -8.36
CA TYR A 161 -16.21 6.96 -7.37
C TYR A 161 -15.80 8.44 -7.50
N LEU A 162 -14.62 8.73 -8.08
CA LEU A 162 -14.18 10.11 -8.34
C LEU A 162 -15.09 10.82 -9.34
N GLY A 163 -15.68 10.09 -10.29
CA GLY A 163 -16.62 10.64 -11.28
C GLY A 163 -18.06 10.81 -10.78
N SER A 164 -18.43 10.19 -9.66
CA SER A 164 -19.78 10.19 -9.14
C SER A 164 -19.92 10.74 -7.72
N GLY A 165 -18.80 10.90 -7.01
CA GLY A 165 -18.78 11.35 -5.62
C GLY A 165 -19.09 12.84 -5.43
N ARG A 166 -19.15 13.25 -4.16
CA ARG A 166 -19.42 14.64 -3.74
C ARG A 166 -18.44 15.66 -4.35
N LEU A 167 -17.19 15.24 -4.58
CA LEU A 167 -16.09 16.08 -5.08
C LEU A 167 -15.76 15.79 -6.55
N ARG A 168 -16.69 15.20 -7.32
CA ARG A 168 -16.48 14.84 -8.74
C ARG A 168 -15.94 15.99 -9.60
N GLU A 169 -16.33 17.22 -9.31
CA GLU A 169 -15.89 18.41 -10.05
C GLU A 169 -14.40 18.72 -9.83
N CYS A 170 -13.79 18.15 -8.78
CA CYS A 170 -12.37 18.25 -8.51
C CYS A 170 -11.53 17.24 -9.31
N PHE A 171 -12.18 16.24 -9.94
CA PHE A 171 -11.50 15.15 -10.64
C PHE A 171 -12.05 14.93 -12.06
N PRO A 172 -12.24 15.99 -12.88
CA PRO A 172 -12.95 15.88 -14.16
C PRO A 172 -12.23 14.95 -15.16
N GLU A 173 -10.92 14.78 -15.03
CA GLU A 173 -10.11 14.03 -15.98
C GLU A 173 -9.55 12.70 -15.40
N TYR A 174 -10.16 12.15 -14.34
CA TYR A 174 -9.68 10.87 -13.76
C TYR A 174 -9.65 9.72 -14.76
N LEU A 175 -10.58 9.69 -15.73
CA LEU A 175 -10.57 8.71 -16.83
C LEU A 175 -9.37 8.89 -17.76
N LEU A 176 -8.96 10.14 -17.99
CA LEU A 176 -7.78 10.42 -18.82
C LEU A 176 -6.50 9.97 -18.09
N VAL A 177 -6.39 10.25 -16.78
CA VAL A 177 -5.29 9.72 -15.95
C VAL A 177 -5.25 8.20 -16.00
N ASN A 178 -6.38 7.51 -15.84
CA ASN A 178 -6.46 6.05 -15.98
C ASN A 178 -6.03 5.55 -17.36
N LYS A 179 -6.38 6.27 -18.40
CA LYS A 179 -5.95 5.96 -19.78
C LYS A 179 -4.42 6.09 -19.92
N GLU A 180 -3.84 7.16 -19.39
CA GLU A 180 -2.39 7.35 -19.43
C GLU A 180 -1.64 6.31 -18.58
N LEU A 181 -2.15 5.93 -17.40
CA LEU A 181 -1.58 4.85 -16.59
C LEU A 181 -1.60 3.49 -17.31
N LYS A 182 -2.72 3.15 -17.97
CA LYS A 182 -2.83 1.91 -18.80
C LYS A 182 -1.87 1.95 -19.99
N LYS A 183 -1.78 3.09 -20.68
CA LYS A 183 -0.84 3.29 -21.79
C LYS A 183 0.60 3.13 -21.31
N PHE A 184 0.94 3.71 -20.16
CA PHE A 184 2.27 3.61 -19.55
C PHE A 184 2.64 2.14 -19.30
N SER A 185 1.78 1.38 -18.63
CA SER A 185 2.03 -0.04 -18.36
C SER A 185 2.14 -0.93 -19.59
N ASN A 186 1.50 -0.54 -20.70
CA ASN A 186 1.61 -1.26 -21.98
C ASN A 186 2.87 -0.91 -22.77
N THR A 187 3.51 0.22 -22.47
CA THR A 187 4.67 0.72 -23.23
C THR A 187 5.98 0.63 -22.46
N GLN A 188 5.91 0.59 -21.12
CA GLN A 188 7.10 0.53 -20.28
C GLN A 188 7.33 -0.87 -19.72
N LYS A 189 8.57 -1.34 -19.83
CA LYS A 189 8.98 -2.65 -19.31
C LYS A 189 8.80 -2.73 -17.79
N ASN A 190 8.30 -3.87 -17.32
CA ASN A 190 8.10 -4.17 -15.90
C ASN A 190 7.24 -3.12 -15.17
N CYS A 191 6.20 -2.62 -15.84
CA CYS A 191 5.19 -1.74 -15.28
C CYS A 191 3.82 -2.39 -15.48
N TYR A 192 3.07 -2.60 -14.39
CA TYR A 192 1.82 -3.36 -14.41
C TYR A 192 0.69 -2.55 -13.81
N PHE A 193 -0.35 -2.32 -14.60
CA PHE A 193 -1.54 -1.58 -14.18
C PHE A 193 -2.49 -2.46 -13.38
N VAL A 194 -3.11 -1.87 -12.36
CA VAL A 194 -4.12 -2.52 -11.51
C VAL A 194 -5.40 -1.68 -11.51
N THR A 195 -6.50 -2.27 -11.98
CA THR A 195 -7.80 -1.58 -12.02
C THR A 195 -8.37 -1.34 -10.63
N ALA A 196 -8.93 -0.14 -10.42
CA ALA A 196 -9.76 0.19 -9.28
C ALA A 196 -11.28 0.07 -9.57
N LEU A 197 -11.66 -0.57 -10.69
CA LEU A 197 -13.05 -0.77 -11.08
C LEU A 197 -13.85 -1.46 -9.98
N GLY A 198 -15.01 -0.90 -9.64
CA GLY A 198 -15.93 -1.42 -8.62
C GLY A 198 -15.53 -1.14 -7.17
N LEU A 199 -14.36 -0.55 -6.91
CA LEU A 199 -13.96 -0.12 -5.57
C LEU A 199 -14.77 1.10 -5.13
N GLN A 200 -14.95 1.24 -3.83
CA GLN A 200 -15.79 2.27 -3.22
C GLN A 200 -14.97 3.21 -2.34
N ALA A 201 -15.42 4.45 -2.26
CA ALA A 201 -14.84 5.45 -1.38
C ALA A 201 -15.52 5.49 0.00
N ASN A 202 -14.84 6.13 0.96
CA ASN A 202 -15.43 6.69 2.16
C ASN A 202 -16.48 7.78 1.80
N ALA A 203 -17.19 8.28 2.80
CA ALA A 203 -18.19 9.35 2.62
C ALA A 203 -17.64 10.66 2.02
N ASP A 204 -16.32 10.84 2.02
CA ASP A 204 -15.66 11.98 1.37
C ASP A 204 -15.68 11.89 -0.16
N GLY A 205 -15.89 10.70 -0.72
CA GLY A 205 -15.94 10.45 -2.16
C GLY A 205 -14.58 10.49 -2.88
N VAL A 206 -13.47 10.48 -2.13
CA VAL A 206 -12.10 10.57 -2.66
C VAL A 206 -11.23 9.41 -2.20
N HIS A 207 -11.31 9.07 -0.93
CA HIS A 207 -10.46 8.04 -0.35
C HIS A 207 -11.16 6.69 -0.33
N MET A 208 -10.50 5.65 -0.79
CA MET A 208 -11.01 4.28 -0.75
C MET A 208 -11.37 3.87 0.68
N ASN A 209 -12.53 3.23 0.86
CA ASN A 209 -12.89 2.65 2.14
C ASN A 209 -12.01 1.44 2.47
N ALA A 210 -12.06 0.97 3.72
CA ALA A 210 -11.18 -0.09 4.20
C ALA A 210 -11.32 -1.41 3.43
N VAL A 211 -12.54 -1.80 3.07
CA VAL A 211 -12.80 -3.03 2.28
C VAL A 211 -12.19 -2.90 0.89
N SER A 212 -12.39 -1.76 0.22
CA SER A 212 -11.80 -1.49 -1.10
C SER A 212 -10.27 -1.47 -1.06
N GLN A 213 -9.66 -0.94 0.01
CA GLN A 213 -8.22 -1.01 0.20
C GLN A 213 -7.72 -2.46 0.30
N ARG A 214 -8.45 -3.33 1.02
CA ARG A 214 -8.13 -4.77 1.09
C ARG A 214 -8.20 -5.44 -0.28
N ILE A 215 -9.29 -5.21 -1.02
CA ILE A 215 -9.47 -5.75 -2.37
C ILE A 215 -8.37 -5.24 -3.31
N PHE A 216 -8.04 -3.97 -3.24
CA PHE A 216 -7.02 -3.38 -4.10
C PHE A 216 -5.64 -4.00 -3.86
N GLY A 217 -5.30 -4.28 -2.59
CA GLY A 217 -4.07 -5.00 -2.27
C GLY A 217 -4.01 -6.42 -2.84
N LEU A 218 -5.15 -7.14 -2.88
CA LEU A 218 -5.23 -8.44 -3.55
C LEU A 218 -4.92 -8.32 -5.04
N ARG A 219 -5.51 -7.31 -5.71
CA ARG A 219 -5.27 -7.05 -7.14
C ARG A 219 -3.82 -6.64 -7.42
N TYR A 220 -3.20 -5.85 -6.52
CA TYR A 220 -1.78 -5.50 -6.61
C TYR A 220 -0.90 -6.74 -6.50
N PHE A 221 -1.22 -7.64 -5.57
CA PHE A 221 -0.49 -8.90 -5.45
C PHE A 221 -0.62 -9.77 -6.70
N GLU A 222 -1.83 -9.89 -7.24
CA GLU A 222 -2.08 -10.63 -8.48
C GLU A 222 -1.27 -10.08 -9.66
N ALA A 223 -1.19 -8.75 -9.79
CA ALA A 223 -0.40 -8.09 -10.83
C ALA A 223 1.11 -8.37 -10.66
N PHE A 224 1.60 -8.28 -9.42
CA PHE A 224 3.00 -8.58 -9.10
C PHE A 224 3.32 -10.07 -9.34
N ASP A 225 2.46 -10.96 -8.89
CA ASP A 225 2.68 -12.40 -8.92
C ASP A 225 2.70 -12.98 -10.33
N LYS A 226 1.89 -12.41 -11.21
CA LYS A 226 1.75 -12.83 -12.61
C LYS A 226 2.55 -11.99 -13.60
N PHE A 227 3.12 -10.87 -13.16
CA PHE A 227 3.77 -9.87 -14.01
C PHE A 227 2.88 -9.44 -15.19
N GLN A 228 1.62 -9.10 -14.89
CA GLN A 228 0.63 -8.70 -15.88
C GLN A 228 -0.29 -7.59 -15.38
N ASN A 229 -0.90 -6.87 -16.32
CA ASN A 229 -1.94 -5.90 -16.02
C ASN A 229 -3.20 -6.61 -15.48
N ILE A 230 -3.81 -6.06 -14.44
CA ILE A 230 -5.12 -6.48 -13.94
C ILE A 230 -6.13 -5.42 -14.42
N LEU A 231 -6.90 -5.76 -15.43
CA LEU A 231 -7.83 -4.82 -16.08
C LEU A 231 -9.26 -4.93 -15.57
N GLU A 232 -9.59 -6.08 -14.95
CA GLU A 232 -10.91 -6.39 -14.40
C GLU A 232 -10.79 -6.85 -12.95
N PRO A 233 -11.87 -6.76 -12.13
CA PRO A 233 -11.93 -7.36 -10.82
C PRO A 233 -11.56 -8.84 -10.85
N ILE A 234 -10.86 -9.35 -9.84
CA ILE A 234 -10.48 -10.75 -9.76
C ILE A 234 -11.58 -11.58 -9.10
N GLU A 235 -11.75 -12.82 -9.57
CA GLU A 235 -12.76 -13.72 -9.04
C GLU A 235 -12.53 -14.02 -7.55
N GLY A 236 -13.58 -13.95 -6.75
CA GLY A 236 -13.53 -14.27 -5.32
C GLY A 236 -12.87 -13.21 -4.42
N GLU A 237 -12.47 -12.05 -4.94
CA GLU A 237 -11.76 -11.01 -4.17
C GLU A 237 -12.56 -10.53 -2.94
N ASN A 238 -13.90 -10.42 -3.04
CA ASN A 238 -14.75 -10.00 -1.93
C ASN A 238 -14.72 -11.00 -0.75
N SER A 239 -14.64 -12.30 -1.05
CA SER A 239 -14.52 -13.33 -0.02
C SER A 239 -13.12 -13.41 0.57
N ALA A 240 -12.13 -12.97 -0.19
CA ALA A 240 -10.74 -12.99 0.19
C ALA A 240 -10.30 -11.82 1.11
N VAL A 241 -11.16 -10.84 1.37
CA VAL A 241 -10.86 -9.70 2.25
C VAL A 241 -10.48 -10.11 3.68
N ASN A 242 -11.04 -11.22 4.19
CA ASN A 242 -10.81 -11.72 5.55
C ASN A 242 -9.71 -12.79 5.64
N ILE A 243 -8.89 -12.88 4.66
CA ILE A 243 -7.91 -13.96 4.40
C ILE A 243 -7.03 -14.35 5.59
N ASP A 244 -6.63 -13.39 6.42
CA ASP A 244 -5.67 -13.63 7.53
C ASP A 244 -6.36 -13.72 8.91
N SER A 245 -7.68 -13.48 8.99
CA SER A 245 -8.41 -13.49 10.27
C SER A 245 -8.75 -14.87 10.80
N GLU A 246 -8.63 -15.91 9.96
CA GLU A 246 -9.08 -17.28 10.29
C GLU A 246 -7.99 -18.20 10.86
N ARG A 247 -6.71 -17.79 10.78
CA ARG A 247 -5.63 -18.61 11.34
C ARG A 247 -5.36 -18.31 12.82
N PRO A 248 -4.91 -19.30 13.60
CA PRO A 248 -4.47 -19.07 14.97
C PRO A 248 -3.28 -18.09 15.01
N LEU A 249 -3.34 -17.11 15.89
CA LEU A 249 -2.24 -16.18 16.09
C LEU A 249 -1.09 -16.83 16.84
N SER A 250 0.15 -16.53 16.45
CA SER A 250 1.33 -16.89 17.21
C SER A 250 1.40 -16.10 18.54
N LYS A 251 2.26 -16.56 19.46
CA LYS A 251 2.48 -15.85 20.72
C LYS A 251 2.91 -14.40 20.50
N VAL A 252 3.82 -14.19 19.56
CA VAL A 252 4.34 -12.85 19.24
C VAL A 252 3.24 -11.94 18.66
N GLU A 253 2.39 -12.50 17.80
CA GLU A 253 1.25 -11.78 17.23
C GLU A 253 0.21 -11.39 18.29
N LYS A 254 -0.10 -12.32 19.22
CA LYS A 254 -0.99 -12.04 20.36
C LYS A 254 -0.45 -10.90 21.23
N ILE A 255 0.85 -10.93 21.57
CA ILE A 255 1.50 -9.87 22.36
C ILE A 255 1.46 -8.53 21.59
N THR A 256 1.73 -8.53 20.28
CA THR A 256 1.69 -7.33 19.45
C THR A 256 0.28 -6.73 19.41
N GLN A 257 -0.75 -7.56 19.22
CA GLN A 257 -2.14 -7.08 19.23
C GLN A 257 -2.55 -6.54 20.60
N LEU A 258 -2.15 -7.23 21.68
CA LEU A 258 -2.44 -6.81 23.03
C LEU A 258 -1.83 -5.44 23.33
N GLY A 259 -0.54 -5.23 22.96
CA GLY A 259 0.13 -3.94 23.12
C GLY A 259 -0.54 -2.82 22.32
N ASN A 260 -1.01 -3.12 21.09
CA ASN A 260 -1.74 -2.15 20.29
C ASN A 260 -3.09 -1.74 20.92
N LYS A 261 -3.83 -2.67 21.52
CA LYS A 261 -5.08 -2.37 22.25
C LYS A 261 -4.79 -1.50 23.47
N PHE A 262 -3.76 -1.86 24.22
CA PHE A 262 -3.37 -1.11 25.42
C PHE A 262 -2.99 0.34 25.09
N ILE A 263 -2.12 0.55 24.10
CA ILE A 263 -1.66 1.91 23.75
C ILE A 263 -2.78 2.78 23.15
N LYS A 264 -3.83 2.16 22.59
CA LYS A 264 -5.04 2.86 22.14
C LYS A 264 -6.01 3.22 23.26
N GLY A 265 -5.77 2.73 24.48
CA GLY A 265 -6.64 2.92 25.62
C GLY A 265 -7.85 1.97 25.65
N ASP A 266 -7.85 0.92 24.81
CA ASP A 266 -8.91 -0.10 24.75
C ASP A 266 -8.84 -1.11 25.92
N LEU A 267 -7.74 -1.08 26.69
CA LEU A 267 -7.49 -1.94 27.86
C LEU A 267 -6.94 -1.14 29.02
N SER A 268 -7.33 -1.51 30.25
CA SER A 268 -6.66 -1.04 31.46
C SER A 268 -5.25 -1.66 31.59
N LEU A 269 -4.39 -1.08 32.43
CA LEU A 269 -3.08 -1.68 32.72
C LEU A 269 -3.23 -3.06 33.37
N GLU A 270 -4.18 -3.23 34.28
CA GLU A 270 -4.48 -4.49 34.96
C GLU A 270 -4.90 -5.58 33.98
N ASP A 271 -5.85 -5.29 33.07
CA ASP A 271 -6.27 -6.22 32.02
C ASP A 271 -5.13 -6.59 31.06
N TYR A 272 -4.29 -5.60 30.74
CA TYR A 272 -3.12 -5.81 29.86
C TYR A 272 -2.12 -6.77 30.52
N GLU A 273 -1.77 -6.57 31.80
CA GLU A 273 -0.82 -7.39 32.53
C GLU A 273 -1.34 -8.81 32.73
N GLU A 274 -2.63 -8.97 33.05
CA GLU A 274 -3.28 -10.27 33.20
C GLU A 274 -3.25 -11.05 31.88
N GLN A 275 -3.70 -10.45 30.78
CA GLN A 275 -3.70 -11.11 29.46
C GLN A 275 -2.28 -11.41 28.98
N LEU A 276 -1.30 -10.56 29.27
CA LEU A 276 0.10 -10.79 28.92
C LEU A 276 0.66 -12.00 29.69
N ALA A 277 0.33 -12.13 30.98
CA ALA A 277 0.72 -13.27 31.81
C ALA A 277 0.09 -14.58 31.28
N MET A 278 -1.20 -14.54 30.90
CA MET A 278 -1.88 -15.69 30.27
C MET A 278 -1.20 -16.12 28.95
N ILE A 279 -0.87 -15.17 28.08
CA ILE A 279 -0.17 -15.50 26.82
C ILE A 279 1.21 -16.10 27.10
N ASN A 280 1.91 -15.59 28.12
CA ASN A 280 3.23 -16.09 28.48
C ASN A 280 3.22 -17.48 29.12
N SER A 281 2.14 -17.85 29.81
CA SER A 281 1.98 -19.17 30.45
C SER A 281 1.58 -20.30 29.47
N GLN A 282 1.08 -19.96 28.28
CA GLN A 282 0.77 -20.92 27.21
C GLN A 282 2.08 -21.30 26.48
N MET A 283 2.82 -22.26 27.04
CA MET A 283 3.97 -22.89 26.38
C MET A 283 3.53 -24.06 25.52
#